data_6d26ea694581dcd0f9c417922e7c4f72
#
_entry.id   6d26ea694581dcd0f9c417922e7c4f72
#
_cell.length_a   1.000
_cell.length_b   1.000
_cell.length_c   1.000
_cell.angle_alpha   90.00
_cell.angle_beta   90.00
_cell.angle_gamma   90.00
#
_symmetry.space_group_name_H-M   'P 1'
#
loop_
_entity.id
_entity.type
_entity.pdbx_description
1 polymer ?
#
loop_
_entity_poly.entity_id
_entity_poly.type
_entity_poly.pdbx_seq_one_letter_code
_entity_poly.pdbx_strand_id
1 'polypeptide(L)'
;MNTFLGILIPFAGTTLGAACVFFLKNEIKPLVQKMLLGFASGVMIAASVWSLLIPSMDMSEHMGKLAFIPAAVGFGLGILFLLAMDRLIPHLHLGCSEPEGKKCSLKKNTMLVLAVTLHNIPEGMAVGVVFAGMLAQNSDISMMGAFALSIGIAIQNFPESHHIPSAEK
;
A
#
# COMPACT_ATOMS: atom_id res chain seq x y z
N MET A 1 -20.35 -11.62 -1.03
CA MET A 1 -19.65 -11.84 -2.30
C MET A 1 -18.83 -10.62 -2.74
N ASN A 2 -19.39 -9.43 -2.64
CA ASN A 2 -18.71 -8.19 -3.09
C ASN A 2 -17.47 -7.84 -2.26
N THR A 3 -17.49 -8.02 -0.93
CA THR A 3 -16.36 -7.72 -0.04
C THR A 3 -15.13 -8.57 -0.36
N PHE A 4 -15.32 -9.86 -0.59
CA PHE A 4 -14.24 -10.78 -0.97
C PHE A 4 -13.57 -10.35 -2.28
N LEU A 5 -14.37 -9.97 -3.28
CA LEU A 5 -13.85 -9.43 -4.54
C LEU A 5 -13.06 -8.13 -4.30
N GLY A 6 -13.58 -7.22 -3.47
CA GLY A 6 -12.88 -5.98 -3.14
C GLY A 6 -11.51 -6.19 -2.51
N ILE A 7 -11.37 -7.18 -1.63
CA ILE A 7 -10.08 -7.51 -0.99
C ILE A 7 -9.13 -8.21 -1.98
N LEU A 8 -9.64 -8.97 -2.95
CA LEU A 8 -8.83 -9.62 -3.97
C LEU A 8 -8.27 -8.68 -5.03
N ILE A 9 -8.91 -7.53 -5.29
CA ILE A 9 -8.48 -6.57 -6.32
C ILE A 9 -7.03 -6.10 -6.13
N PRO A 10 -6.57 -5.63 -4.95
CA PRO A 10 -5.18 -5.24 -4.74
C PRO A 10 -4.20 -6.39 -4.96
N PHE A 11 -4.52 -7.58 -4.47
CA PHE A 11 -3.73 -8.78 -4.69
C PHE A 11 -3.59 -9.13 -6.18
N ALA A 12 -4.67 -9.01 -6.94
CA ALA A 12 -4.64 -9.20 -8.39
C ALA A 12 -3.74 -8.17 -9.07
N GLY A 13 -3.79 -6.90 -8.65
CA GLY A 13 -2.93 -5.81 -9.14
C GLY A 13 -1.45 -6.13 -8.95
N THR A 14 -1.06 -6.50 -7.73
CA THR A 14 0.31 -6.91 -7.39
C THR A 14 0.75 -8.14 -8.19
N THR A 15 -0.10 -9.16 -8.29
CA THR A 15 0.21 -10.40 -9.02
C THR A 15 0.38 -10.15 -10.51
N LEU A 16 -0.49 -9.35 -11.13
CA LEU A 16 -0.41 -8.98 -12.54
C LEU A 16 0.83 -8.12 -12.82
N GLY A 17 1.15 -7.17 -11.94
CA GLY A 17 2.37 -6.36 -12.03
C GLY A 17 3.62 -7.23 -12.03
N ALA A 18 3.72 -8.15 -11.06
CA ALA A 18 4.82 -9.11 -11.00
C ALA A 18 4.86 -10.03 -12.24
N ALA A 19 3.72 -10.48 -12.75
CA ALA A 19 3.66 -11.32 -13.94
C ALA A 19 4.12 -10.59 -15.21
N CYS A 20 3.95 -9.27 -15.29
CA CYS A 20 4.42 -8.47 -16.44
C CYS A 20 5.93 -8.53 -16.65
N VAL A 21 6.72 -8.80 -15.61
CA VAL A 21 8.18 -8.99 -15.71
C VAL A 21 8.55 -10.10 -16.70
N PHE A 22 7.71 -11.15 -16.81
CA PHE A 22 7.96 -12.25 -17.76
C PHE A 22 7.73 -11.86 -19.23
N PHE A 23 6.93 -10.83 -19.48
CA PHE A 23 6.56 -10.37 -20.83
C PHE A 23 7.38 -9.16 -21.29
N LEU A 24 7.84 -8.33 -20.37
CA LEU A 24 8.62 -7.14 -20.66
C LEU A 24 10.13 -7.49 -20.71
N LYS A 25 10.68 -7.55 -21.92
CA LYS A 25 12.10 -7.88 -22.15
C LYS A 25 13.04 -6.69 -21.96
N ASN A 26 12.53 -5.47 -21.90
CA ASN A 26 13.32 -4.25 -21.82
C ASN A 26 12.99 -3.46 -20.56
N GLU A 27 13.98 -2.77 -20.02
CA GLU A 27 13.80 -1.84 -18.91
C GLU A 27 12.82 -0.71 -19.29
N ILE A 28 11.96 -0.34 -18.35
CA ILE A 28 11.02 0.78 -18.52
C ILE A 28 11.86 2.08 -18.64
N LYS A 29 11.50 2.91 -19.62
CA LYS A 29 12.14 4.22 -19.78
C LYS A 29 12.06 5.03 -18.48
N PRO A 30 13.17 5.69 -18.03
CA PRO A 30 13.19 6.41 -16.76
C PRO A 30 12.08 7.46 -16.58
N LEU A 31 11.66 8.08 -17.66
CA LEU A 31 10.55 9.04 -17.64
C LEU A 31 9.22 8.35 -17.27
N VAL A 32 8.92 7.21 -17.89
CA VAL A 32 7.70 6.44 -17.61
C VAL A 32 7.72 5.94 -16.16
N GLN A 33 8.85 5.46 -15.68
CA GLN A 33 9.03 5.05 -14.29
C GLN A 33 8.72 6.20 -13.31
N LYS A 34 9.27 7.39 -13.54
CA LYS A 34 8.98 8.57 -12.71
C LYS A 34 7.50 8.97 -12.74
N MET A 35 6.86 8.87 -13.90
CA MET A 35 5.42 9.15 -14.01
C MET A 35 4.58 8.14 -13.24
N LEU A 36 4.89 6.85 -13.32
CA LEU A 36 4.21 5.79 -12.59
C LEU A 36 4.38 5.96 -11.06
N LEU A 37 5.58 6.25 -10.59
CA LEU A 37 5.84 6.51 -9.18
C LEU A 37 5.10 7.76 -8.68
N GLY A 38 5.09 8.85 -9.46
CA GLY A 38 4.33 10.05 -9.12
C GLY A 38 2.83 9.79 -9.07
N PHE A 39 2.30 9.00 -10.00
CA PHE A 39 0.90 8.57 -10.00
C PHE A 39 0.58 7.73 -8.76
N ALA A 40 1.39 6.71 -8.46
CA ALA A 40 1.22 5.87 -7.28
C ALA A 40 1.21 6.70 -5.99
N SER A 41 2.17 7.62 -5.82
CA SER A 41 2.21 8.54 -4.68
C SER A 41 0.95 9.40 -4.56
N GLY A 42 0.43 9.90 -5.68
CA GLY A 42 -0.83 10.66 -5.72
C GLY A 42 -2.04 9.82 -5.27
N VAL A 43 -2.12 8.58 -5.73
CA VAL A 43 -3.18 7.63 -5.31
C VAL A 43 -3.09 7.35 -3.81
N MET A 44 -1.88 7.12 -3.27
CA MET A 44 -1.69 6.87 -1.84
C MET A 44 -2.13 8.06 -0.98
N ILE A 45 -1.77 9.30 -1.37
CA ILE A 45 -2.21 10.51 -0.66
C ILE A 45 -3.74 10.64 -0.73
N ALA A 46 -4.32 10.47 -1.91
CA ALA A 46 -5.77 10.53 -2.08
C ALA A 46 -6.49 9.48 -1.22
N ALA A 47 -6.03 8.23 -1.24
CA ALA A 47 -6.57 7.15 -0.43
C ALA A 47 -6.46 7.46 1.08
N SER A 48 -5.33 7.95 1.54
CA SER A 48 -5.11 8.30 2.94
C SER A 48 -6.07 9.38 3.42
N VAL A 49 -6.29 10.43 2.61
CA VAL A 49 -7.15 11.55 2.99
C VAL A 49 -8.63 11.17 2.87
N TRP A 50 -9.08 10.74 1.68
CA TRP A 50 -10.51 10.57 1.40
C TRP A 50 -11.09 9.24 1.87
N SER A 51 -10.28 8.17 1.91
CA SER A 51 -10.78 6.85 2.31
C SER A 51 -10.50 6.50 3.77
N LEU A 52 -9.59 7.18 4.46
CA LEU A 52 -9.21 6.86 5.83
C LEU A 52 -9.36 8.04 6.79
N LEU A 53 -8.69 9.18 6.55
CA LEU A 53 -8.67 10.30 7.52
C LEU A 53 -10.04 10.99 7.63
N ILE A 54 -10.67 11.35 6.51
CA ILE A 54 -11.98 12.01 6.53
C ILE A 54 -13.03 11.10 7.17
N PRO A 55 -13.23 9.84 6.74
CA PRO A 55 -14.18 8.94 7.42
C PRO A 55 -13.89 8.73 8.90
N SER A 56 -12.61 8.69 9.30
CA SER A 56 -12.25 8.59 10.73
C SER A 56 -12.70 9.80 11.54
N MET A 57 -12.62 11.01 10.96
CA MET A 57 -13.10 12.23 11.61
C MET A 57 -14.64 12.28 11.65
N ASP A 58 -15.31 11.89 10.57
CA ASP A 58 -16.77 11.83 10.49
C ASP A 58 -17.35 10.86 11.53
N MET A 59 -16.75 9.67 11.66
CA MET A 59 -17.10 8.69 12.70
C MET A 59 -16.88 9.22 14.13
N SER A 60 -16.06 10.24 14.29
CA SER A 60 -15.71 10.87 15.57
C SER A 60 -16.44 12.20 15.83
N GLU A 61 -17.42 12.58 14.99
CA GLU A 61 -18.16 13.84 15.12
C GLU A 61 -18.77 14.06 16.51
N HIS A 62 -19.16 12.98 17.21
CA HIS A 62 -19.67 13.04 18.58
C HIS A 62 -18.69 13.66 19.57
N MET A 63 -17.38 13.73 19.25
CA MET A 63 -16.35 14.39 20.05
C MET A 63 -16.25 15.92 19.79
N GLY A 64 -17.07 16.46 18.90
CA GLY A 64 -17.07 17.88 18.57
C GLY A 64 -15.73 18.39 18.08
N LYS A 65 -15.16 19.41 18.73
CA LYS A 65 -13.87 19.99 18.34
C LYS A 65 -12.67 19.02 18.42
N LEU A 66 -12.82 17.90 19.10
CA LEU A 66 -11.78 16.87 19.29
C LEU A 66 -11.91 15.71 18.30
N ALA A 67 -12.81 15.78 17.32
CA ALA A 67 -13.06 14.74 16.32
C ALA A 67 -11.81 14.36 15.49
N PHE A 68 -10.85 15.26 15.38
CA PHE A 68 -9.60 14.99 14.67
C PHE A 68 -8.60 14.13 15.46
N ILE A 69 -8.76 14.00 16.79
CA ILE A 69 -7.77 13.31 17.66
C ILE A 69 -7.59 11.85 17.27
N PRO A 70 -8.65 11.02 17.09
CA PRO A 70 -8.46 9.62 16.70
C PRO A 70 -7.69 9.48 15.37
N ALA A 71 -8.02 10.31 14.39
CA ALA A 71 -7.32 10.32 13.11
C ALA A 71 -5.84 10.71 13.25
N ALA A 72 -5.54 11.77 14.02
CA ALA A 72 -4.19 12.26 14.26
C ALA A 72 -3.33 11.23 15.04
N VAL A 73 -3.90 10.62 16.08
CA VAL A 73 -3.22 9.59 16.89
C VAL A 73 -2.98 8.34 16.02
N GLY A 74 -3.99 7.87 15.30
CA GLY A 74 -3.86 6.71 14.40
C GLY A 74 -2.80 6.95 13.33
N PHE A 75 -2.77 8.13 12.72
CA PHE A 75 -1.76 8.51 11.73
C PHE A 75 -0.35 8.51 12.34
N GLY A 76 -0.18 9.12 13.53
CA GLY A 76 1.10 9.12 14.25
C GLY A 76 1.57 7.72 14.62
N LEU A 77 0.68 6.86 15.12
CA LEU A 77 0.99 5.46 15.42
C LEU A 77 1.35 4.67 14.16
N GLY A 78 0.68 4.93 13.04
CA GLY A 78 1.02 4.35 11.74
C GLY A 78 2.43 4.72 11.29
N ILE A 79 2.83 5.99 11.42
CA ILE A 79 4.21 6.43 11.11
C ILE A 79 5.21 5.70 12.00
N LEU A 80 4.96 5.61 13.31
CA LEU A 80 5.86 4.91 14.24
C LEU A 80 5.94 3.41 13.92
N PHE A 81 4.82 2.79 13.56
CA PHE A 81 4.77 1.39 13.15
C PHE A 81 5.62 1.15 11.89
N LEU A 82 5.45 1.97 10.85
CA LEU A 82 6.23 1.85 9.62
C LEU A 82 7.72 2.08 9.88
N LEU A 83 8.07 3.08 10.68
CA LEU A 83 9.45 3.35 11.08
C LEU A 83 10.07 2.16 11.85
N ALA A 84 9.29 1.52 12.71
CA ALA A 84 9.73 0.33 13.43
C ALA A 84 9.96 -0.85 12.48
N MET A 85 9.04 -1.07 11.54
CA MET A 85 9.16 -2.11 10.50
C MET A 85 10.41 -1.88 9.65
N ASP A 86 10.63 -0.66 9.19
CA ASP A 86 11.77 -0.25 8.39
C ASP A 86 13.12 -0.52 9.08
N ARG A 87 13.20 -0.25 10.38
CA ARG A 87 14.42 -0.47 11.16
C ARG A 87 14.65 -1.91 11.61
N LEU A 88 13.58 -2.67 11.84
CA LEU A 88 13.66 -4.02 12.41
C LEU A 88 13.80 -5.10 11.35
N ILE A 89 13.19 -4.92 10.18
CA ILE A 89 13.13 -5.93 9.14
C ILE A 89 14.20 -5.63 8.09
N PRO A 90 15.12 -6.59 7.83
CA PRO A 90 16.11 -6.43 6.78
C PRO A 90 15.45 -6.44 5.41
N HIS A 91 15.56 -5.36 4.67
CA HIS A 91 14.99 -5.22 3.34
C HIS A 91 15.91 -4.40 2.43
N LEU A 92 15.68 -4.46 1.14
CA LEU A 92 16.48 -3.75 0.15
C LEU A 92 15.55 -2.98 -0.78
N HIS A 93 15.80 -1.69 -0.92
CA HIS A 93 15.10 -0.88 -1.90
C HIS A 93 15.69 -1.04 -3.30
N LEU A 94 14.86 -0.84 -4.30
CA LEU A 94 15.27 -0.90 -5.71
C LEU A 94 16.30 0.18 -6.01
N GLY A 95 17.39 -0.24 -6.67
CA GLY A 95 18.50 0.65 -7.01
C GLY A 95 19.51 0.88 -5.89
N CYS A 96 19.30 0.37 -4.68
CA CYS A 96 20.26 0.41 -3.59
C CYS A 96 21.14 -0.85 -3.58
N SER A 97 22.41 -0.68 -3.25
CA SER A 97 23.37 -1.79 -3.11
C SER A 97 23.49 -2.25 -1.65
N GLU A 98 23.13 -1.41 -0.70
CA GLU A 98 23.21 -1.71 0.73
C GLU A 98 21.82 -1.97 1.32
N PRO A 99 21.65 -3.08 2.09
CA PRO A 99 20.41 -3.37 2.77
C PRO A 99 20.14 -2.38 3.91
N GLU A 100 18.88 -2.00 4.07
CA GLU A 100 18.40 -1.26 5.22
C GLU A 100 17.87 -2.22 6.30
N GLY A 101 17.71 -1.71 7.54
CA GLY A 101 17.28 -2.50 8.67
C GLY A 101 18.40 -3.25 9.35
N LYS A 102 18.05 -4.36 10.03
CA LYS A 102 19.01 -5.16 10.79
C LYS A 102 19.92 -5.96 9.86
N LYS A 103 21.24 -5.89 10.07
CA LYS A 103 22.21 -6.67 9.28
C LYS A 103 21.87 -8.16 9.29
N CYS A 104 21.74 -8.77 8.12
CA CYS A 104 21.46 -10.18 7.94
C CYS A 104 22.19 -10.75 6.72
N SER A 105 22.24 -12.07 6.65
CA SER A 105 22.85 -12.81 5.52
C SER A 105 21.83 -13.24 4.45
N LEU A 106 20.67 -12.56 4.36
CA LEU A 106 19.64 -12.88 3.37
C LEU A 106 20.10 -12.54 1.95
N LYS A 107 19.67 -13.32 0.99
CA LYS A 107 19.92 -13.06 -0.43
C LYS A 107 19.20 -11.78 -0.87
N LYS A 108 19.78 -11.05 -1.82
CA LYS A 108 19.23 -9.82 -2.38
C LYS A 108 17.76 -9.95 -2.79
N ASN A 109 17.43 -11.03 -3.50
CA ASN A 109 16.05 -11.28 -3.95
C ASN A 109 15.07 -11.46 -2.79
N THR A 110 15.49 -12.13 -1.69
CA THR A 110 14.65 -12.27 -0.49
C THR A 110 14.38 -10.94 0.18
N MET A 111 15.38 -10.07 0.25
CA MET A 111 15.22 -8.73 0.82
C MET A 111 14.31 -7.83 -0.03
N LEU A 112 14.37 -7.94 -1.36
CA LEU A 112 13.46 -7.23 -2.27
C LEU A 112 12.01 -7.72 -2.10
N VAL A 113 11.79 -9.03 -1.99
CA VAL A 113 10.46 -9.60 -1.72
C VAL A 113 9.94 -9.14 -0.37
N LEU A 114 10.80 -9.08 0.65
CA LEU A 114 10.42 -8.56 1.97
C LEU A 114 10.01 -7.08 1.88
N ALA A 115 10.75 -6.25 1.15
CA ALA A 115 10.40 -4.85 0.95
C ALA A 115 8.98 -4.70 0.36
N VAL A 116 8.68 -5.38 -0.75
CA VAL A 116 7.34 -5.35 -1.37
C VAL A 116 6.27 -5.87 -0.40
N THR A 117 6.55 -6.94 0.34
CA THR A 117 5.60 -7.49 1.31
C THR A 117 5.29 -6.49 2.42
N LEU A 118 6.31 -5.80 2.94
CA LEU A 118 6.16 -4.79 3.99
C LEU A 118 5.29 -3.61 3.55
N HIS A 119 5.41 -3.17 2.30
CA HIS A 119 4.56 -2.12 1.73
C HIS A 119 3.11 -2.60 1.57
N ASN A 120 2.90 -3.82 1.13
CA ASN A 120 1.56 -4.38 0.91
C ASN A 120 0.78 -4.68 2.21
N ILE A 121 1.46 -4.86 3.37
CA ILE A 121 0.76 -5.11 4.66
C ILE A 121 -0.12 -3.91 5.06
N PRO A 122 0.38 -2.66 5.16
CA PRO A 122 -0.45 -1.50 5.50
C PRO A 122 -1.57 -1.26 4.48
N GLU A 123 -1.32 -1.49 3.20
CA GLU A 123 -2.32 -1.35 2.14
C GLU A 123 -3.46 -2.36 2.30
N GLY A 124 -3.13 -3.62 2.55
CA GLY A 124 -4.12 -4.66 2.82
C GLY A 124 -4.93 -4.38 4.09
N MET A 125 -4.27 -3.83 5.15
CA MET A 125 -4.95 -3.38 6.37
C MET A 125 -5.91 -2.23 6.08
N ALA A 126 -5.52 -1.23 5.28
CA ALA A 126 -6.37 -0.10 4.90
C ALA A 126 -7.62 -0.57 4.16
N VAL A 127 -7.47 -1.44 3.16
CA VAL A 127 -8.61 -2.05 2.44
C VAL A 127 -9.51 -2.81 3.40
N GLY A 128 -8.92 -3.65 4.26
CA GLY A 128 -9.67 -4.44 5.25
C GLY A 128 -10.50 -3.59 6.20
N VAL A 129 -9.93 -2.50 6.73
CA VAL A 129 -10.62 -1.56 7.63
C VAL A 129 -11.77 -0.86 6.92
N VAL A 130 -11.57 -0.37 5.68
CA VAL A 130 -12.61 0.31 4.90
C VAL A 130 -13.78 -0.63 4.59
N PHE A 131 -13.50 -1.88 4.17
CA PHE A 131 -14.57 -2.87 3.97
C PHE A 131 -15.26 -3.29 5.26
N ALA A 132 -14.53 -3.39 6.37
CA ALA A 132 -15.14 -3.64 7.68
C ALA A 132 -16.05 -2.49 8.12
N GLY A 133 -15.63 -1.25 7.94
CA GLY A 133 -16.44 -0.05 8.21
C GLY A 133 -17.70 -0.03 7.36
N MET A 134 -17.59 -0.32 6.05
CA MET A 134 -18.76 -0.43 5.17
C MET A 134 -19.77 -1.48 5.65
N LEU A 135 -19.30 -2.61 6.18
CA LEU A 135 -20.18 -3.69 6.69
C LEU A 135 -20.81 -3.37 8.05
N ALA A 136 -20.20 -2.49 8.83
CA ALA A 136 -20.66 -2.17 10.19
C ALA A 136 -21.95 -1.33 10.22
N GLN A 137 -22.55 -0.97 9.10
CA GLN A 137 -23.82 -0.23 8.93
C GLN A 137 -23.91 1.12 9.68
N ASN A 138 -22.92 1.47 10.47
CA ASN A 138 -22.84 2.70 11.28
C ASN A 138 -21.81 3.68 10.70
N SER A 139 -21.29 3.43 9.50
CA SER A 139 -20.30 4.29 8.84
C SER A 139 -20.84 4.83 7.52
N ASP A 140 -20.51 6.07 7.22
CA ASP A 140 -20.81 6.72 5.94
C ASP A 140 -19.94 6.19 4.78
N ILE A 141 -19.19 5.10 5.02
CA ILE A 141 -18.33 4.48 4.01
C ILE A 141 -19.22 3.75 2.99
N SER A 142 -19.29 4.32 1.80
CA SER A 142 -20.05 3.71 0.71
C SER A 142 -19.30 2.50 0.10
N MET A 143 -20.08 1.56 -0.45
CA MET A 143 -19.51 0.44 -1.22
C MET A 143 -18.63 0.95 -2.38
N MET A 144 -19.04 2.02 -3.05
CA MET A 144 -18.29 2.62 -4.16
C MET A 144 -16.94 3.18 -3.67
N GLY A 145 -16.89 3.82 -2.50
CA GLY A 145 -15.66 4.31 -1.88
C GLY A 145 -14.69 3.18 -1.52
N ALA A 146 -15.21 2.08 -0.97
CA ALA A 146 -14.39 0.90 -0.64
C ALA A 146 -13.78 0.25 -1.91
N PHE A 147 -14.56 0.11 -2.97
CA PHE A 147 -14.04 -0.40 -4.25
C PHE A 147 -13.08 0.58 -4.93
N ALA A 148 -13.33 1.89 -4.86
CA ALA A 148 -12.43 2.90 -5.40
C ALA A 148 -11.05 2.83 -4.75
N LEU A 149 -10.98 2.64 -3.42
CA LEU A 149 -9.72 2.41 -2.69
C LEU A 149 -9.02 1.15 -3.20
N SER A 150 -9.74 0.02 -3.30
CA SER A 150 -9.17 -1.26 -3.76
C SER A 150 -8.61 -1.17 -5.18
N ILE A 151 -9.33 -0.52 -6.08
CA ILE A 151 -8.89 -0.31 -7.47
C ILE A 151 -7.69 0.64 -7.50
N GLY A 152 -7.70 1.71 -6.72
CA GLY A 152 -6.58 2.64 -6.61
C GLY A 152 -5.29 1.93 -6.18
N ILE A 153 -5.38 1.11 -5.13
CA ILE A 153 -4.25 0.30 -4.64
C ILE A 153 -3.81 -0.73 -5.68
N ALA A 154 -4.73 -1.40 -6.37
CA ALA A 154 -4.37 -2.34 -7.43
C ALA A 154 -3.60 -1.67 -8.58
N ILE A 155 -4.01 -0.46 -8.96
CA ILE A 155 -3.37 0.30 -10.04
C ILE A 155 -1.95 0.75 -9.63
N GLN A 156 -1.75 1.18 -8.37
CA GLN A 156 -0.42 1.58 -7.90
C GLN A 156 0.51 0.38 -7.69
N ASN A 157 0.00 -0.76 -7.21
CA ASN A 157 0.79 -1.96 -6.98
C ASN A 157 1.27 -2.60 -8.29
N PHE A 158 0.59 -2.36 -9.41
CA PHE A 158 1.00 -2.87 -10.71
C PHE A 158 2.39 -2.37 -11.13
N PRO A 159 2.71 -1.07 -11.15
CA PRO A 159 4.08 -0.61 -11.46
C PRO A 159 5.10 -0.95 -10.38
N GLU A 160 4.73 -0.96 -9.10
CA GLU A 160 5.65 -1.26 -7.99
C GLU A 160 6.17 -2.71 -8.07
N SER A 161 5.28 -3.66 -8.37
CA SER A 161 5.62 -5.08 -8.47
C SER A 161 6.46 -5.40 -9.70
N HIS A 162 6.45 -4.56 -10.73
CA HIS A 162 7.21 -4.76 -11.97
C HIS A 162 8.74 -4.62 -11.78
N HIS A 163 9.19 -3.96 -10.71
CA HIS A 163 10.60 -3.72 -10.45
C HIS A 163 11.33 -4.86 -9.74
N ILE A 164 10.69 -6.02 -9.52
CA ILE A 164 11.38 -7.20 -8.98
C ILE A 164 12.33 -7.72 -10.07
N PRO A 165 13.66 -7.68 -9.85
CA PRO A 165 14.59 -8.16 -10.86
C PRO A 165 14.30 -9.64 -11.14
N SER A 166 14.14 -9.98 -12.43
CA SER A 166 14.20 -11.37 -12.85
C SER A 166 15.53 -11.93 -12.34
N ALA A 167 15.48 -13.07 -11.63
CA ALA A 167 16.67 -13.73 -11.10
C ALA A 167 17.74 -13.76 -12.20
N GLU A 168 18.87 -13.09 -11.94
CA GLU A 168 20.06 -13.27 -12.79
C GLU A 168 20.34 -14.75 -12.89
N LYS A 169 20.38 -15.23 -14.14
CA LYS A 169 20.81 -16.60 -14.49
C LYS A 169 22.27 -16.79 -14.20
#